data_cb14f47e2bae0aa0976b03cd35706498
#
_entry.id   cb14f47e2bae0aa0976b03cd35706498
#
_cell.length_a   1.000
_cell.length_b   1.000
_cell.length_c   1.000
_cell.angle_alpha   90.00
_cell.angle_beta   90.00
_cell.angle_gamma   90.00
#
_symmetry.space_group_name_H-M   'P 1'
#
loop_
_entity.id
_entity.type
_entity.pdbx_description
1 polymer ?
#
loop_
_entity_poly.entity_id
_entity_poly.type
_entity_poly.pdbx_seq_one_letter_code
_entity_poly.pdbx_strand_id
1 'polypeptide(L)'
;PAAFNTVIGVTSSNECRRTDEFTLYDDCIVNIGAKGNLQRVVWNGPEYIMVSGNSFACAHVTVQVAKFLQSGKICFNEIISEFRKIAIYDEEKKERVVSNKYNFKIDKAVLFPFNKEMHALLRYEELLDFEIVGVYDVKYSSLVGTDTSHIMNAEVSAYKVRNIETIDWEEFNTIILGHLHKLSSLLPHQYIDNIIKIAISKNKNIYSYDDISHNYSYDKLFCPAIDDRHLPHFRMGKLFNVNKPVLGIFGTSSAQGKFTLQLELRKRFIEGGYRVGQIGTEPNSLLFNMDYAFPIGYS
;
A
#
# COMPACT_ATOMS: atom_id res chain seq x y z
N PRO A 1 11.11 -11.02 -9.48
CA PRO A 1 12.31 -10.76 -10.30
C PRO A 1 13.09 -9.55 -9.83
N ALA A 2 12.44 -8.45 -9.38
CA ALA A 2 13.10 -7.21 -8.97
C ALA A 2 14.08 -7.35 -7.79
N ALA A 3 13.94 -8.39 -6.97
CA ALA A 3 14.85 -8.67 -5.87
C ALA A 3 16.24 -9.22 -6.31
N PHE A 4 16.45 -9.45 -7.59
CA PHE A 4 17.78 -9.84 -8.11
C PHE A 4 18.63 -8.58 -8.33
N ASN A 5 19.85 -8.59 -7.83
CA ASN A 5 20.80 -7.49 -7.97
C ASN A 5 21.28 -7.19 -9.41
N THR A 6 20.81 -7.97 -10.37
CA THR A 6 21.06 -7.79 -11.82
C THR A 6 19.80 -7.32 -12.56
N VAL A 7 18.71 -7.07 -11.85
CA VAL A 7 17.44 -6.65 -12.41
C VAL A 7 17.09 -5.27 -11.88
N ILE A 8 16.76 -4.35 -12.78
CA ILE A 8 16.30 -3.01 -12.41
C ILE A 8 14.83 -3.13 -11.98
N GLY A 9 14.55 -2.87 -10.71
CA GLY A 9 13.20 -2.75 -10.19
C GLY A 9 12.57 -1.43 -10.59
N VAL A 10 11.36 -1.47 -11.14
CA VAL A 10 10.66 -0.30 -11.66
C VAL A 10 9.28 -0.15 -11.02
N THR A 11 8.96 1.07 -10.62
CA THR A 11 7.62 1.44 -10.15
C THR A 11 7.04 2.63 -10.93
N SER A 12 5.73 2.79 -10.84
CA SER A 12 5.05 3.99 -11.30
C SER A 12 5.25 5.11 -10.28
N SER A 13 5.80 6.26 -10.71
CA SER A 13 5.99 7.43 -9.86
C SER A 13 5.03 8.55 -10.23
N ASN A 14 4.40 9.15 -9.21
CA ASN A 14 3.54 10.34 -9.36
C ASN A 14 4.34 11.60 -9.66
N GLU A 15 5.60 11.62 -9.33
CA GLU A 15 6.54 12.70 -9.61
C GLU A 15 6.79 12.82 -11.13
N CYS A 16 6.79 11.68 -11.83
CA CYS A 16 7.04 11.62 -13.26
C CYS A 16 5.79 11.95 -14.07
N ARG A 17 5.73 13.16 -14.60
CA ARG A 17 4.61 13.64 -15.46
C ARG A 17 4.83 13.33 -16.93
N ARG A 18 6.08 13.21 -17.36
CA ARG A 18 6.48 12.95 -18.73
C ARG A 18 7.12 11.57 -18.84
N THR A 19 7.16 11.03 -20.05
CA THR A 19 7.71 9.70 -20.33
C THR A 19 9.25 9.63 -20.28
N ASP A 20 9.88 10.78 -20.27
CA ASP A 20 11.34 10.98 -20.20
C ASP A 20 11.79 11.44 -18.79
N GLU A 21 10.90 11.47 -17.81
CA GLU A 21 11.18 11.79 -16.43
C GLU A 21 11.34 10.51 -15.60
N PHE A 22 12.34 10.50 -14.73
CA PHE A 22 12.65 9.36 -13.87
C PHE A 22 12.93 9.84 -12.45
N THR A 23 12.53 9.02 -11.47
CA THR A 23 12.96 9.15 -10.08
C THR A 23 13.90 8.03 -9.74
N LEU A 24 14.87 8.26 -8.87
CA LEU A 24 15.78 7.25 -8.38
C LEU A 24 15.46 6.95 -6.91
N TYR A 25 15.38 5.67 -6.57
CA TYR A 25 15.20 5.20 -5.20
C TYR A 25 16.45 4.41 -4.77
N ASP A 26 16.95 4.71 -3.59
CA ASP A 26 18.04 3.94 -2.99
C ASP A 26 17.46 2.73 -2.21
N ASP A 27 16.74 1.88 -2.95
CA ASP A 27 16.11 0.66 -2.46
C ASP A 27 16.74 -0.58 -3.09
N CYS A 28 16.73 -1.68 -2.37
CA CYS A 28 17.24 -2.95 -2.85
C CYS A 28 16.30 -3.66 -3.84
N ILE A 29 15.03 -3.28 -3.91
CA ILE A 29 14.02 -3.93 -4.76
C ILE A 29 13.57 -3.01 -5.90
N VAL A 30 13.27 -1.76 -5.60
CA VAL A 30 12.85 -0.74 -6.56
C VAL A 30 13.93 0.30 -6.70
N ASN A 31 14.45 0.45 -7.91
CA ASN A 31 15.55 1.37 -8.19
C ASN A 31 15.08 2.62 -8.91
N ILE A 32 14.06 2.51 -9.77
CA ILE A 32 13.65 3.57 -10.69
C ILE A 32 12.15 3.73 -10.71
N GLY A 33 11.69 4.96 -10.53
CA GLY A 33 10.33 5.36 -10.82
C GLY A 33 10.23 6.03 -12.19
N ALA A 34 9.14 5.77 -12.89
CA ALA A 34 8.83 6.41 -14.16
C ALA A 34 7.32 6.62 -14.30
N LYS A 35 6.92 7.34 -15.34
CA LYS A 35 5.51 7.59 -15.60
C LYS A 35 4.76 6.28 -15.89
N GLY A 36 3.91 5.85 -14.97
CA GLY A 36 3.01 4.69 -15.14
C GLY A 36 1.55 5.04 -14.93
N ASN A 37 1.25 6.26 -14.45
CA ASN A 37 -0.08 6.73 -14.16
C ASN A 37 -0.72 7.44 -15.35
N LEU A 38 -2.05 7.33 -15.45
CA LEU A 38 -2.87 8.02 -16.47
C LEU A 38 -2.34 7.83 -17.89
N GLN A 39 -2.02 6.58 -18.25
CA GLN A 39 -1.60 6.23 -19.60
C GLN A 39 -2.83 6.08 -20.49
N ARG A 40 -2.85 6.84 -21.61
CA ARG A 40 -3.89 6.70 -22.64
C ARG A 40 -3.54 5.51 -23.54
N VAL A 41 -4.33 4.47 -23.48
CA VAL A 41 -4.14 3.26 -24.30
C VAL A 41 -5.36 2.97 -25.15
N VAL A 42 -5.12 2.33 -26.29
CA VAL A 42 -6.19 1.82 -27.15
C VAL A 42 -6.83 0.63 -26.45
N TRP A 43 -8.15 0.60 -26.45
CA TRP A 43 -8.96 -0.50 -25.94
C TRP A 43 -9.81 -1.08 -27.06
N ASN A 44 -10.62 -2.09 -26.76
CA ASN A 44 -11.45 -2.79 -27.75
C ASN A 44 -12.19 -1.81 -28.68
N GLY A 45 -11.83 -1.80 -29.98
CA GLY A 45 -12.38 -0.87 -30.97
C GLY A 45 -11.58 0.43 -31.05
N PRO A 46 -12.18 1.53 -31.59
CA PRO A 46 -11.50 2.83 -31.73
C PRO A 46 -11.45 3.65 -30.44
N GLU A 47 -11.78 3.05 -29.30
CA GLU A 47 -11.85 3.73 -28.02
C GLU A 47 -10.48 3.79 -27.34
N TYR A 48 -10.33 4.81 -26.50
CA TYR A 48 -9.17 4.98 -25.63
C TYR A 48 -9.62 4.98 -24.19
N ILE A 49 -8.84 4.31 -23.33
CA ILE A 49 -9.02 4.36 -21.89
C ILE A 49 -7.78 4.90 -21.21
N MET A 50 -7.97 5.45 -20.01
CA MET A 50 -6.89 5.86 -19.13
C MET A 50 -6.63 4.72 -18.14
N VAL A 51 -5.40 4.25 -18.10
CA VAL A 51 -4.96 3.17 -17.23
C VAL A 51 -3.72 3.56 -16.45
N SER A 52 -3.46 2.89 -15.34
CA SER A 52 -2.26 3.08 -14.54
C SER A 52 -1.66 1.73 -14.16
N GLY A 53 -0.34 1.66 -14.09
CA GLY A 53 0.35 0.44 -13.67
C GLY A 53 1.86 0.51 -13.86
N ASN A 54 2.58 -0.24 -13.03
CA ASN A 54 4.04 -0.34 -13.10
C ASN A 54 4.55 -0.88 -14.45
N SER A 55 3.72 -1.66 -15.16
CA SER A 55 4.05 -2.18 -16.49
C SER A 55 4.29 -1.07 -17.53
N PHE A 56 3.59 0.06 -17.41
CA PHE A 56 3.82 1.21 -18.29
C PHE A 56 5.11 1.94 -17.92
N ALA A 57 5.38 2.13 -16.64
CA ALA A 57 6.64 2.67 -16.17
C ALA A 57 7.84 1.82 -16.65
N CYS A 58 7.70 0.50 -16.58
CA CYS A 58 8.70 -0.45 -17.03
C CYS A 58 9.05 -0.26 -18.52
N ALA A 59 8.06 -0.01 -19.38
CA ALA A 59 8.28 0.24 -20.80
C ALA A 59 9.15 1.50 -21.02
N HIS A 60 8.89 2.58 -20.29
CA HIS A 60 9.68 3.82 -20.41
C HIS A 60 11.13 3.64 -19.94
N VAL A 61 11.32 2.94 -18.81
CA VAL A 61 12.65 2.61 -18.30
C VAL A 61 13.39 1.71 -19.28
N THR A 62 12.74 0.71 -19.88
CA THR A 62 13.35 -0.19 -20.89
C THR A 62 13.88 0.58 -22.08
N VAL A 63 13.10 1.55 -22.60
CA VAL A 63 13.55 2.40 -23.71
C VAL A 63 14.78 3.22 -23.31
N GLN A 64 14.83 3.76 -22.09
CA GLN A 64 15.96 4.55 -21.63
C GLN A 64 17.20 3.69 -21.41
N VAL A 65 17.05 2.48 -20.86
CA VAL A 65 18.14 1.50 -20.73
C VAL A 65 18.70 1.15 -22.11
N ALA A 66 17.83 0.92 -23.10
CA ALA A 66 18.30 0.64 -24.47
C ALA A 66 19.18 1.78 -25.04
N LYS A 67 18.84 3.04 -24.78
CA LYS A 67 19.68 4.20 -25.17
C LYS A 67 21.03 4.19 -24.47
N PHE A 68 21.06 3.85 -23.17
CA PHE A 68 22.34 3.74 -22.44
C PHE A 68 23.22 2.61 -22.97
N LEU A 69 22.61 1.46 -23.28
CA LEU A 69 23.33 0.35 -23.91
C LEU A 69 23.92 0.75 -25.25
N GLN A 70 23.18 1.50 -26.08
CA GLN A 70 23.70 2.04 -27.35
C GLN A 70 24.87 3.01 -27.15
N SER A 71 24.95 3.71 -26.02
CA SER A 71 26.06 4.59 -25.66
C SER A 71 27.23 3.87 -24.99
N GLY A 72 27.21 2.53 -24.94
CA GLY A 72 28.30 1.69 -24.42
C GLY A 72 28.24 1.40 -22.92
N LYS A 73 27.13 1.74 -22.22
CA LYS A 73 26.91 1.40 -20.81
C LYS A 73 26.32 0.01 -20.72
N ILE A 74 27.07 -0.96 -20.20
CA ILE A 74 26.67 -2.38 -20.24
C ILE A 74 26.41 -3.02 -18.87
N CYS A 75 26.93 -2.44 -17.78
CA CYS A 75 26.74 -3.00 -16.46
C CYS A 75 25.65 -2.27 -15.66
N PHE A 76 25.04 -2.99 -14.70
CA PHE A 76 23.96 -2.47 -13.85
C PHE A 76 24.33 -1.13 -13.18
N ASN A 77 25.49 -1.06 -12.55
CA ASN A 77 25.93 0.14 -11.82
C ASN A 77 26.14 1.36 -12.74
N GLU A 78 26.62 1.13 -13.96
CA GLU A 78 26.78 2.22 -14.96
C GLU A 78 25.39 2.75 -15.37
N ILE A 79 24.43 1.85 -15.60
CA ILE A 79 23.08 2.22 -15.99
C ILE A 79 22.40 3.01 -14.85
N ILE A 80 22.50 2.56 -13.61
CA ILE A 80 21.97 3.30 -12.44
C ILE A 80 22.66 4.67 -12.29
N SER A 81 23.97 4.73 -12.51
CA SER A 81 24.71 6.01 -12.48
C SER A 81 24.23 6.98 -13.56
N GLU A 82 23.89 6.48 -14.76
CA GLU A 82 23.32 7.33 -15.82
C GLU A 82 21.90 7.80 -15.46
N PHE A 83 21.06 6.95 -14.86
CA PHE A 83 19.76 7.39 -14.36
C PHE A 83 19.90 8.47 -13.30
N ARG A 84 20.88 8.38 -12.39
CA ARG A 84 21.12 9.40 -11.35
C ARG A 84 21.40 10.78 -11.94
N LYS A 85 22.03 10.86 -13.10
CA LYS A 85 22.31 12.13 -13.79
C LYS A 85 21.07 12.80 -14.38
N ILE A 86 20.04 12.02 -14.71
CA ILE A 86 18.83 12.50 -15.37
C ILE A 86 17.58 12.43 -14.48
N ALA A 87 17.70 11.88 -13.28
CA ALA A 87 16.60 11.79 -12.34
C ALA A 87 16.11 13.18 -11.91
N ILE A 88 14.79 13.38 -11.93
CA ILE A 88 14.17 14.61 -11.42
C ILE A 88 14.08 14.60 -9.88
N TYR A 89 14.22 13.44 -9.26
CA TYR A 89 14.24 13.23 -7.83
C TYR A 89 15.14 12.04 -7.49
N ASP A 90 16.05 12.22 -6.56
CA ASP A 90 16.91 11.19 -6.00
C ASP A 90 16.60 11.09 -4.50
N GLU A 91 15.97 10.00 -4.10
CA GLU A 91 15.65 9.74 -2.70
C GLU A 91 16.88 9.18 -2.00
N GLU A 92 17.62 10.05 -1.31
CA GLU A 92 18.65 9.57 -0.40
C GLU A 92 18.02 8.74 0.73
N LYS A 93 18.68 7.63 1.07
CA LYS A 93 18.27 6.72 2.12
C LYS A 93 18.08 7.46 3.45
N LYS A 94 16.83 7.79 3.80
CA LYS A 94 16.53 8.23 5.16
C LYS A 94 16.42 6.99 6.04
N GLU A 95 17.13 6.98 7.16
CA GLU A 95 16.96 5.91 8.16
C GLU A 95 15.51 5.90 8.64
N ARG A 96 14.76 4.87 8.24
CA ARG A 96 13.40 4.64 8.70
C ARG A 96 13.47 3.82 10.00
N VAL A 97 13.01 4.40 11.09
CA VAL A 97 12.72 3.62 12.29
C VAL A 97 11.32 3.06 12.12
N VAL A 98 11.23 1.78 11.78
CA VAL A 98 9.92 1.13 11.58
C VAL A 98 9.61 0.26 12.79
N SER A 99 8.52 0.59 13.46
CA SER A 99 7.90 -0.29 14.44
C SER A 99 6.95 -1.24 13.72
N ASN A 100 7.12 -2.54 13.93
CA ASN A 100 6.20 -3.56 13.39
C ASN A 100 4.85 -3.61 14.12
N LYS A 101 4.63 -2.76 15.11
CA LYS A 101 3.36 -2.66 15.85
C LYS A 101 3.08 -1.21 16.20
N TYR A 102 1.82 -0.82 16.09
CA TYR A 102 1.37 0.47 16.60
C TYR A 102 1.40 0.48 18.14
N ASN A 103 1.67 1.64 18.71
CA ASN A 103 1.86 1.86 20.16
C ASN A 103 0.63 2.49 20.84
N PHE A 104 -0.51 2.50 20.19
CA PHE A 104 -1.75 3.05 20.68
C PHE A 104 -2.87 1.99 20.69
N LYS A 105 -3.88 2.21 21.51
CA LYS A 105 -5.07 1.35 21.56
C LYS A 105 -6.11 1.88 20.59
N ILE A 106 -6.67 0.98 19.79
CA ILE A 106 -7.83 1.24 18.97
C ILE A 106 -9.05 0.74 19.75
N ASP A 107 -9.99 1.64 20.06
CA ASP A 107 -11.26 1.28 20.69
C ASP A 107 -12.39 1.39 19.67
N LYS A 108 -12.49 2.57 19.03
CA LYS A 108 -13.47 2.87 17.99
C LYS A 108 -12.76 3.46 16.79
N ALA A 109 -13.01 2.90 15.62
CA ALA A 109 -12.35 3.31 14.40
C ALA A 109 -13.34 3.77 13.33
N VAL A 110 -12.89 4.70 12.50
CA VAL A 110 -13.53 5.07 11.25
C VAL A 110 -12.64 4.74 10.08
N LEU A 111 -13.24 4.36 8.95
CA LEU A 111 -12.55 3.98 7.72
C LEU A 111 -12.63 5.12 6.70
N PHE A 112 -11.49 5.54 6.12
CA PHE A 112 -11.42 6.56 5.07
C PHE A 112 -10.11 6.46 4.25
N PRO A 113 -10.15 6.60 2.92
CA PRO A 113 -11.30 6.46 2.04
C PRO A 113 -11.74 4.99 1.96
N PHE A 114 -12.99 4.75 1.65
CA PHE A 114 -13.50 3.38 1.55
C PHE A 114 -13.08 2.74 0.24
N ASN A 115 -12.03 1.95 0.29
CA ASN A 115 -11.49 1.21 -0.84
C ASN A 115 -11.54 -0.31 -0.60
N LYS A 116 -11.22 -1.10 -1.63
CA LYS A 116 -11.38 -2.56 -1.58
C LYS A 116 -10.51 -3.23 -0.49
N GLU A 117 -9.38 -2.63 -0.14
CA GLU A 117 -8.48 -3.14 0.89
C GLU A 117 -9.13 -3.09 2.28
N MET A 118 -10.09 -2.17 2.48
CA MET A 118 -10.87 -2.08 3.71
C MET A 118 -12.04 -3.07 3.79
N HIS A 119 -12.42 -3.70 2.66
CA HIS A 119 -13.52 -4.66 2.66
C HIS A 119 -13.29 -5.84 3.62
N ALA A 120 -12.04 -6.23 3.84
CA ALA A 120 -11.73 -7.30 4.78
C ALA A 120 -12.08 -6.91 6.22
N LEU A 121 -11.95 -5.64 6.62
CA LEU A 121 -12.30 -5.16 7.95
C LEU A 121 -13.79 -5.31 8.23
N LEU A 122 -14.64 -5.03 7.24
CA LEU A 122 -16.09 -5.20 7.38
C LEU A 122 -16.54 -6.66 7.22
N ARG A 123 -15.81 -7.46 6.45
CA ARG A 123 -16.15 -8.88 6.23
C ARG A 123 -15.82 -9.75 7.43
N TYR A 124 -14.80 -9.39 8.17
CA TYR A 124 -14.29 -10.13 9.33
C TYR A 124 -14.22 -9.23 10.56
N GLU A 125 -15.27 -8.42 10.74
CA GLU A 125 -15.39 -7.49 11.86
C GLU A 125 -15.30 -8.22 13.21
N GLU A 126 -15.78 -9.45 13.27
CA GLU A 126 -15.69 -10.31 14.44
C GLU A 126 -14.26 -10.76 14.84
N LEU A 127 -13.27 -10.55 13.95
CA LEU A 127 -11.85 -10.81 14.22
C LEU A 127 -11.09 -9.57 14.67
N LEU A 128 -11.74 -8.42 14.73
CA LEU A 128 -11.15 -7.16 15.18
C LEU A 128 -11.30 -7.02 16.70
N ASP A 129 -10.32 -6.39 17.34
CA ASP A 129 -10.37 -6.07 18.78
C ASP A 129 -10.94 -4.66 19.04
N PHE A 130 -11.57 -4.05 18.03
CA PHE A 130 -12.13 -2.72 18.10
C PHE A 130 -13.43 -2.62 17.30
N GLU A 131 -14.22 -1.60 17.59
CA GLU A 131 -15.49 -1.32 16.91
C GLU A 131 -15.27 -0.40 15.70
N ILE A 132 -15.87 -0.70 14.55
CA ILE A 132 -15.99 0.22 13.43
C ILE A 132 -17.26 1.04 13.61
N VAL A 133 -17.14 2.36 13.77
CA VAL A 133 -18.29 3.25 14.01
C VAL A 133 -18.70 4.08 12.79
N GLY A 134 -17.90 4.03 11.73
CA GLY A 134 -18.23 4.75 10.51
C GLY A 134 -17.32 4.45 9.33
N VAL A 135 -17.92 4.58 8.15
CA VAL A 135 -17.24 4.41 6.86
C VAL A 135 -17.43 5.68 6.06
N TYR A 136 -16.34 6.23 5.57
CA TYR A 136 -16.31 7.54 4.93
C TYR A 136 -15.60 7.51 3.58
N ASP A 137 -16.02 8.40 2.70
CA ASP A 137 -15.35 8.69 1.45
C ASP A 137 -15.42 10.18 1.14
N VAL A 138 -14.75 10.61 0.08
CA VAL A 138 -14.78 12.00 -0.35
C VAL A 138 -16.16 12.39 -0.90
N LYS A 139 -16.56 13.63 -0.73
CA LYS A 139 -17.90 14.15 -1.04
C LYS A 139 -18.44 13.74 -2.42
N TYR A 140 -17.60 13.71 -3.42
CA TYR A 140 -18.01 13.41 -4.80
C TYR A 140 -17.71 11.98 -5.22
N SER A 141 -17.40 11.10 -4.27
CA SER A 141 -17.33 9.67 -4.53
C SER A 141 -18.70 9.11 -4.87
N SER A 142 -18.77 8.24 -5.87
CA SER A 142 -20.00 7.50 -6.20
C SER A 142 -20.44 6.55 -5.08
N LEU A 143 -19.60 6.35 -4.07
CA LEU A 143 -19.88 5.47 -2.94
C LEU A 143 -20.69 6.16 -1.84
N VAL A 144 -20.59 7.49 -1.71
CA VAL A 144 -21.30 8.25 -0.67
C VAL A 144 -22.81 8.09 -0.82
N GLY A 145 -23.45 7.70 0.28
CA GLY A 145 -24.89 7.40 0.33
C GLY A 145 -25.26 5.95 0.02
N THR A 146 -24.30 5.12 -0.41
CA THR A 146 -24.51 3.69 -0.67
C THR A 146 -24.14 2.86 0.56
N ASP A 147 -24.82 1.74 0.74
CA ASP A 147 -24.52 0.80 1.82
C ASP A 147 -23.32 -0.10 1.46
N THR A 148 -22.45 -0.36 2.43
CA THR A 148 -21.25 -1.18 2.24
C THR A 148 -21.56 -2.60 1.77
N SER A 149 -22.64 -3.20 2.26
CA SER A 149 -23.12 -4.52 1.82
C SER A 149 -23.41 -4.55 0.31
N HIS A 150 -24.01 -3.47 -0.21
CA HIS A 150 -24.29 -3.34 -1.64
C HIS A 150 -23.00 -3.16 -2.46
N ILE A 151 -22.09 -2.29 -1.99
CA ILE A 151 -20.81 -2.05 -2.66
C ILE A 151 -19.97 -3.33 -2.73
N MET A 152 -19.97 -4.10 -1.65
CA MET A 152 -19.17 -5.31 -1.53
C MET A 152 -19.85 -6.54 -2.14
N ASN A 153 -21.14 -6.43 -2.49
CA ASN A 153 -22.00 -7.55 -2.90
C ASN A 153 -21.86 -8.74 -1.94
N ALA A 154 -21.97 -8.48 -0.63
CA ALA A 154 -21.74 -9.45 0.43
C ALA A 154 -22.64 -9.15 1.63
N GLU A 155 -22.98 -10.20 2.38
CA GLU A 155 -23.62 -10.08 3.69
C GLU A 155 -22.57 -9.65 4.71
N VAL A 156 -22.51 -8.34 4.98
CA VAL A 156 -21.61 -7.70 5.94
C VAL A 156 -22.41 -6.67 6.74
N SER A 157 -21.84 -6.19 7.85
CA SER A 157 -22.41 -5.07 8.59
C SER A 157 -22.70 -3.89 7.64
N ALA A 158 -23.96 -3.48 7.61
CA ALA A 158 -24.42 -2.45 6.68
C ALA A 158 -24.11 -1.06 7.21
N TYR A 159 -22.96 -0.52 6.82
CA TYR A 159 -22.62 0.88 7.03
C TYR A 159 -23.02 1.69 5.81
N LYS A 160 -23.66 2.84 6.04
CA LYS A 160 -23.84 3.81 4.98
C LYS A 160 -22.55 4.60 4.81
N VAL A 161 -21.97 4.60 3.62
CA VAL A 161 -20.77 5.42 3.34
C VAL A 161 -21.15 6.89 3.44
N ARG A 162 -20.50 7.61 4.34
CA ARG A 162 -20.75 9.03 4.62
C ARG A 162 -19.68 9.91 3.97
N ASN A 163 -20.01 11.17 3.73
CA ASN A 163 -19.03 12.16 3.32
C ASN A 163 -18.08 12.49 4.47
N ILE A 164 -16.76 12.44 4.25
CA ILE A 164 -15.74 12.73 5.26
C ILE A 164 -15.88 14.13 5.86
N GLU A 165 -16.43 15.09 5.14
CA GLU A 165 -16.67 16.45 5.63
C GLU A 165 -17.74 16.49 6.75
N THR A 166 -18.54 15.44 6.90
CA THR A 166 -19.57 15.31 7.93
C THR A 166 -19.14 14.47 9.12
N ILE A 167 -17.86 14.16 9.23
CA ILE A 167 -17.34 13.30 10.29
C ILE A 167 -17.49 13.97 11.67
N ASP A 168 -17.99 13.20 12.62
CA ASP A 168 -17.96 13.60 14.04
C ASP A 168 -16.69 13.06 14.68
N TRP A 169 -15.77 13.95 14.96
CA TRP A 169 -14.47 13.62 15.53
C TRP A 169 -14.55 13.13 16.99
N GLU A 170 -15.66 13.25 17.66
CA GLU A 170 -15.80 12.82 19.06
C GLU A 170 -16.29 11.36 19.20
N GLU A 171 -16.81 10.77 18.12
CA GLU A 171 -17.36 9.41 18.14
C GLU A 171 -16.29 8.29 18.15
N PHE A 172 -15.05 8.58 17.82
CA PHE A 172 -13.98 7.58 17.66
C PHE A 172 -12.64 8.06 18.21
N ASN A 173 -11.71 7.12 18.42
CA ASN A 173 -10.34 7.45 18.79
C ASN A 173 -9.32 7.21 17.66
N THR A 174 -9.68 6.47 16.63
CA THR A 174 -8.74 6.08 15.56
C THR A 174 -9.35 6.29 14.18
N ILE A 175 -8.61 6.91 13.27
CA ILE A 175 -8.91 6.92 11.85
C ILE A 175 -7.98 5.94 11.12
N ILE A 176 -8.57 5.02 10.36
CA ILE A 176 -7.85 4.10 9.48
C ILE A 176 -7.89 4.68 8.09
N LEU A 177 -6.72 5.10 7.61
CA LEU A 177 -6.53 5.66 6.28
C LEU A 177 -6.19 4.53 5.30
N GLY A 178 -7.04 4.33 4.32
CA GLY A 178 -6.77 3.47 3.18
C GLY A 178 -5.73 4.09 2.23
N HIS A 179 -5.57 3.48 1.05
CA HIS A 179 -4.66 4.03 0.06
C HIS A 179 -5.11 5.41 -0.43
N LEU A 180 -4.28 6.41 -0.16
CA LEU A 180 -4.52 7.82 -0.48
C LEU A 180 -4.05 8.21 -1.88
N HIS A 181 -3.17 7.40 -2.46
CA HIS A 181 -2.50 7.67 -3.72
C HIS A 181 -3.46 8.05 -4.86
N LYS A 182 -4.54 7.30 -5.04
CA LYS A 182 -5.54 7.61 -6.07
C LYS A 182 -6.24 8.95 -5.82
N LEU A 183 -6.53 9.25 -4.55
CA LEU A 183 -7.17 10.52 -4.18
C LEU A 183 -6.22 11.69 -4.36
N SER A 184 -4.95 11.53 -4.03
CA SER A 184 -3.92 12.58 -4.19
C SER A 184 -3.72 12.99 -5.66
N SER A 185 -4.01 12.08 -6.61
CA SER A 185 -3.96 12.40 -8.03
C SER A 185 -5.22 13.09 -8.57
N LEU A 186 -6.35 12.98 -7.87
CA LEU A 186 -7.65 13.50 -8.29
C LEU A 186 -8.08 14.76 -7.54
N LEU A 187 -7.59 14.94 -6.32
CA LEU A 187 -7.95 16.05 -5.43
C LEU A 187 -6.77 16.99 -5.21
N PRO A 188 -7.01 18.26 -4.83
CA PRO A 188 -5.94 19.15 -4.39
C PRO A 188 -5.16 18.51 -3.22
N HIS A 189 -3.83 18.57 -3.28
CA HIS A 189 -2.95 18.01 -2.23
C HIS A 189 -3.34 18.45 -0.82
N GLN A 190 -3.79 19.68 -0.68
CA GLN A 190 -4.23 20.26 0.59
C GLN A 190 -5.47 19.57 1.20
N TYR A 191 -6.29 18.87 0.39
CA TYR A 191 -7.54 18.29 0.88
C TYR A 191 -7.27 17.15 1.88
N ILE A 192 -6.46 16.19 1.48
CA ILE A 192 -6.08 15.05 2.32
C ILE A 192 -5.21 15.52 3.49
N ASP A 193 -4.26 16.43 3.23
CA ASP A 193 -3.40 17.02 4.24
C ASP A 193 -4.21 17.71 5.35
N ASN A 194 -5.28 18.43 5.00
CA ASN A 194 -6.17 19.05 5.98
C ASN A 194 -6.89 18.02 6.87
N ILE A 195 -7.37 16.91 6.31
CA ILE A 195 -8.02 15.85 7.08
C ILE A 195 -7.03 15.25 8.10
N ILE A 196 -5.81 14.95 7.66
CA ILE A 196 -4.76 14.42 8.54
C ILE A 196 -4.41 15.44 9.65
N LYS A 197 -4.24 16.70 9.29
CA LYS A 197 -3.96 17.77 10.27
C LYS A 197 -5.09 17.95 11.30
N ILE A 198 -6.34 17.82 10.88
CA ILE A 198 -7.48 17.85 11.81
C ILE A 198 -7.41 16.64 12.74
N ALA A 199 -7.16 15.43 12.22
CA ALA A 199 -7.01 14.24 13.05
C ALA A 199 -5.91 14.41 14.10
N ILE A 200 -4.76 14.96 13.72
CA ILE A 200 -3.64 15.27 14.62
C ILE A 200 -4.07 16.30 15.68
N SER A 201 -4.71 17.41 15.26
CA SER A 201 -5.16 18.47 16.17
C SER A 201 -6.20 17.97 17.18
N LYS A 202 -7.00 17.00 16.79
CA LYS A 202 -7.98 16.30 17.64
C LYS A 202 -7.38 15.14 18.44
N ASN A 203 -6.06 14.96 18.40
CA ASN A 203 -5.34 13.91 19.12
C ASN A 203 -5.82 12.49 18.80
N LYS A 204 -6.24 12.24 17.54
CA LYS A 204 -6.70 10.92 17.09
C LYS A 204 -5.53 10.03 16.72
N ASN A 205 -5.65 8.73 16.97
CA ASN A 205 -4.73 7.75 16.41
C ASN A 205 -4.94 7.66 14.89
N ILE A 206 -3.86 7.50 14.15
CA ILE A 206 -3.87 7.38 12.69
C ILE A 206 -3.18 6.09 12.32
N TYR A 207 -3.93 5.17 11.71
CA TYR A 207 -3.36 3.98 11.07
C TYR A 207 -3.46 4.18 9.56
N SER A 208 -2.34 4.31 8.86
CA SER A 208 -2.33 4.57 7.41
C SER A 208 -1.78 3.40 6.63
N TYR A 209 -2.45 3.02 5.55
CA TYR A 209 -1.97 1.98 4.64
C TYR A 209 -0.76 2.45 3.81
N ASP A 210 -0.71 3.75 3.52
CA ASP A 210 0.43 4.35 2.84
C ASP A 210 1.42 4.92 3.86
N ASP A 211 2.72 4.89 3.54
CA ASP A 211 3.74 5.50 4.38
C ASP A 211 3.71 7.02 4.22
N ILE A 212 3.04 7.67 5.15
CA ILE A 212 2.96 9.12 5.28
C ILE A 212 3.82 9.68 6.43
N SER A 213 4.60 8.82 7.09
CA SER A 213 5.41 9.20 8.27
C SER A 213 6.45 10.28 7.97
N HIS A 214 6.88 10.40 6.71
CA HIS A 214 7.81 11.44 6.28
C HIS A 214 7.21 12.86 6.30
N ASN A 215 5.88 12.95 6.16
CA ASN A 215 5.18 14.23 6.04
C ASN A 215 4.69 14.74 7.40
N TYR A 216 4.56 13.85 8.40
CA TYR A 216 3.97 14.18 9.68
C TYR A 216 4.78 13.58 10.83
N SER A 217 5.31 14.46 11.70
CA SER A 217 5.91 14.04 12.97
C SER A 217 4.81 13.95 14.04
N TYR A 218 4.24 12.75 14.19
CA TYR A 218 3.17 12.51 15.14
C TYR A 218 3.30 11.10 15.77
N ASP A 219 3.34 11.04 17.09
CA ASP A 219 3.59 9.82 17.86
C ASP A 219 2.48 8.78 17.78
N LYS A 220 1.25 9.20 17.44
CA LYS A 220 0.09 8.32 17.23
C LYS A 220 -0.20 8.06 15.75
N LEU A 221 0.77 8.27 14.88
CA LEU A 221 0.74 7.87 13.49
C LEU A 221 1.50 6.55 13.32
N PHE A 222 0.84 5.57 12.73
CA PHE A 222 1.44 4.30 12.37
C PHE A 222 1.18 3.95 10.91
N CYS A 223 2.23 3.54 10.21
CA CYS A 223 2.20 3.03 8.85
C CYS A 223 2.90 1.66 8.85
N PRO A 224 2.22 0.56 8.46
CA PRO A 224 2.88 -0.72 8.31
C PRO A 224 3.90 -0.62 7.17
N ALA A 225 5.17 -0.68 7.50
CA ALA A 225 6.27 -0.63 6.55
C ALA A 225 7.31 -1.67 6.92
N ILE A 226 8.17 -2.03 5.97
CA ILE A 226 9.28 -2.96 6.19
C ILE A 226 10.53 -2.13 6.37
N ASP A 227 11.27 -2.42 7.43
CA ASP A 227 12.62 -1.89 7.59
C ASP A 227 13.61 -2.82 6.88
N ASP A 228 14.21 -2.34 5.78
CA ASP A 228 15.20 -3.06 5.00
C ASP A 228 16.39 -3.54 5.83
N ARG A 229 16.69 -2.87 6.95
CA ARG A 229 17.76 -3.27 7.88
C ARG A 229 17.48 -4.61 8.58
N HIS A 230 16.20 -4.96 8.69
CA HIS A 230 15.75 -6.24 9.29
C HIS A 230 15.56 -7.33 8.24
N LEU A 231 15.68 -7.01 6.95
CA LEU A 231 15.65 -8.01 5.91
C LEU A 231 16.99 -8.72 5.82
N PRO A 232 17.03 -10.06 5.95
CA PRO A 232 18.26 -10.79 5.73
C PRO A 232 18.73 -10.61 4.30
N HIS A 233 20.03 -10.48 4.09
CA HIS A 233 20.60 -10.43 2.75
C HIS A 233 20.10 -11.62 1.94
N PHE A 234 19.47 -11.32 0.81
CA PHE A 234 18.98 -12.34 -0.11
C PHE A 234 20.15 -13.19 -0.60
N ARG A 235 20.00 -14.51 -0.47
CA ARG A 235 20.96 -15.49 -1.02
C ARG A 235 20.19 -16.43 -1.92
N MET A 236 20.41 -16.30 -3.23
CA MET A 236 19.78 -17.17 -4.22
C MET A 236 20.02 -18.66 -3.88
N GLY A 237 18.97 -19.46 -3.93
CA GLY A 237 19.02 -20.90 -3.69
C GLY A 237 19.20 -21.31 -2.22
N LYS A 238 19.19 -20.39 -1.28
CA LYS A 238 19.21 -20.68 0.16
C LYS A 238 17.89 -20.28 0.82
N LEU A 239 17.25 -21.27 1.43
CA LEU A 239 16.11 -21.04 2.33
C LEU A 239 16.59 -21.08 3.78
N PHE A 240 15.99 -20.24 4.62
CA PHE A 240 16.18 -20.33 6.06
C PHE A 240 15.48 -21.59 6.58
N ASN A 241 16.16 -22.31 7.48
CA ASN A 241 15.55 -23.47 8.10
C ASN A 241 14.51 -23.02 9.12
N VAL A 242 13.26 -23.42 8.91
CA VAL A 242 12.15 -23.15 9.83
C VAL A 242 11.67 -24.50 10.40
N ASN A 243 11.87 -24.68 11.70
CA ASN A 243 11.52 -25.92 12.41
C ASN A 243 10.01 -26.05 12.71
N LYS A 244 9.17 -25.38 11.97
CA LYS A 244 7.71 -25.40 12.12
C LYS A 244 7.07 -25.62 10.75
N PRO A 245 5.90 -26.26 10.69
CA PRO A 245 5.13 -26.30 9.45
C PRO A 245 4.85 -24.89 8.95
N VAL A 246 5.11 -24.63 7.68
CA VAL A 246 4.84 -23.36 7.01
C VAL A 246 3.82 -23.58 5.91
N LEU A 247 2.71 -22.86 6.01
CA LEU A 247 1.66 -22.88 4.99
C LEU A 247 1.72 -21.56 4.19
N GLY A 248 2.09 -21.62 2.93
CA GLY A 248 2.09 -20.50 2.01
C GLY A 248 0.78 -20.42 1.23
N ILE A 249 0.19 -19.22 1.18
CA ILE A 249 -1.03 -18.95 0.39
C ILE A 249 -0.65 -18.11 -0.82
N PHE A 250 -0.78 -18.71 -2.00
CA PHE A 250 -0.40 -18.12 -3.28
C PHE A 250 -1.61 -17.97 -4.19
N GLY A 251 -1.53 -17.07 -5.14
CA GLY A 251 -2.53 -16.89 -6.18
C GLY A 251 -1.89 -16.38 -7.46
N THR A 252 -2.50 -16.72 -8.59
CA THR A 252 -2.02 -16.37 -9.93
C THR A 252 -2.27 -14.91 -10.31
N SER A 253 -3.16 -14.23 -9.57
CA SER A 253 -3.46 -12.80 -9.80
C SER A 253 -3.91 -12.09 -8.51
N SER A 254 -4.13 -10.78 -8.60
CA SER A 254 -4.76 -9.99 -7.55
C SER A 254 -6.22 -10.38 -7.35
N ALA A 255 -6.80 -10.00 -6.19
CA ALA A 255 -8.22 -10.14 -5.86
C ALA A 255 -8.79 -11.57 -5.95
N GLN A 256 -7.96 -12.60 -5.75
CA GLN A 256 -8.38 -14.02 -5.75
C GLN A 256 -8.74 -14.57 -4.37
N GLY A 257 -8.90 -13.71 -3.38
CA GLY A 257 -9.28 -14.12 -2.04
C GLY A 257 -8.16 -14.71 -1.18
N LYS A 258 -6.87 -14.47 -1.53
CA LYS A 258 -5.72 -14.95 -0.72
C LYS A 258 -5.81 -14.52 0.73
N PHE A 259 -6.07 -13.25 0.96
CA PHE A 259 -6.19 -12.70 2.31
C PHE A 259 -7.41 -13.24 3.05
N THR A 260 -8.55 -13.35 2.37
CA THR A 260 -9.76 -14.01 2.87
C THR A 260 -9.46 -15.45 3.35
N LEU A 261 -8.82 -16.24 2.49
CA LEU A 261 -8.43 -17.62 2.82
C LEU A 261 -7.47 -17.65 4.03
N GLN A 262 -6.55 -16.71 4.11
CA GLN A 262 -5.62 -16.59 5.23
C GLN A 262 -6.35 -16.35 6.55
N LEU A 263 -7.33 -15.45 6.58
CA LEU A 263 -8.14 -15.15 7.77
C LEU A 263 -9.00 -16.33 8.17
N GLU A 264 -9.65 -17.00 7.21
CA GLU A 264 -10.46 -18.20 7.47
C GLU A 264 -9.62 -19.35 8.05
N LEU A 265 -8.45 -19.61 7.49
CA LEU A 265 -7.55 -20.65 8.00
C LEU A 265 -7.05 -20.30 9.41
N ARG A 266 -6.68 -19.03 9.65
CA ARG A 266 -6.27 -18.58 10.97
C ARG A 266 -7.35 -18.84 12.00
N LYS A 267 -8.58 -18.41 11.72
CA LYS A 267 -9.74 -18.61 12.60
C LYS A 267 -9.88 -20.09 12.97
N ARG A 268 -9.92 -20.98 11.99
CA ARG A 268 -10.06 -22.43 12.18
C ARG A 268 -8.91 -23.06 12.96
N PHE A 269 -7.67 -22.63 12.70
CA PHE A 269 -6.53 -23.12 13.46
C PHE A 269 -6.58 -22.70 14.93
N ILE A 270 -6.95 -21.43 15.21
CA ILE A 270 -7.10 -20.94 16.58
C ILE A 270 -8.24 -21.68 17.31
N GLU A 271 -9.39 -21.87 16.65
CA GLU A 271 -10.51 -22.65 17.17
C GLU A 271 -10.12 -24.11 17.44
N GLY A 272 -9.24 -24.68 16.60
CA GLY A 272 -8.64 -26.00 16.80
C GLY A 272 -7.57 -26.08 17.88
N GLY A 273 -7.27 -24.99 18.60
CA GLY A 273 -6.30 -24.94 19.69
C GLY A 273 -4.83 -24.80 19.25
N TYR A 274 -4.58 -24.49 17.98
CA TYR A 274 -3.21 -24.29 17.48
C TYR A 274 -2.70 -22.88 17.80
N ARG A 275 -1.41 -22.79 18.13
CA ARG A 275 -0.69 -21.51 18.18
C ARG A 275 -0.18 -21.17 16.79
N VAL A 276 -0.75 -20.16 16.18
CA VAL A 276 -0.47 -19.78 14.78
C VAL A 276 0.37 -18.50 14.77
N GLY A 277 1.58 -18.58 14.24
CA GLY A 277 2.34 -17.41 13.79
C GLY A 277 1.85 -17.02 12.39
N GLN A 278 1.66 -15.74 12.13
CA GLN A 278 1.08 -15.28 10.89
C GLN A 278 1.75 -14.04 10.34
N ILE A 279 2.05 -14.08 9.05
CA ILE A 279 2.58 -12.94 8.28
C ILE A 279 1.54 -12.59 7.21
N GLY A 280 1.06 -11.36 7.23
CA GLY A 280 0.16 -10.84 6.21
C GLY A 280 0.89 -9.95 5.22
N THR A 281 0.42 -9.93 3.97
CA THR A 281 0.98 -9.09 2.91
C THR A 281 0.11 -7.87 2.60
N GLU A 282 -0.99 -7.71 3.32
CA GLU A 282 -1.87 -6.56 3.22
C GLU A 282 -1.59 -5.57 4.35
N PRO A 283 -1.74 -4.26 4.12
CA PRO A 283 -1.43 -3.25 5.14
C PRO A 283 -2.34 -3.32 6.38
N ASN A 284 -3.53 -3.90 6.26
CA ASN A 284 -4.48 -4.11 7.37
C ASN A 284 -4.20 -5.37 8.20
N SER A 285 -3.15 -6.12 7.89
CA SER A 285 -2.84 -7.40 8.55
C SER A 285 -2.68 -7.27 10.07
N LEU A 286 -2.04 -6.20 10.54
CA LEU A 286 -1.84 -5.97 11.98
C LEU A 286 -3.14 -5.62 12.72
N LEU A 287 -4.15 -5.09 12.02
CA LEU A 287 -5.48 -4.82 12.57
C LEU A 287 -6.23 -6.12 12.90
N PHE A 288 -5.85 -7.23 12.27
CA PHE A 288 -6.32 -8.58 12.56
C PHE A 288 -5.41 -9.35 13.51
N ASN A 289 -4.56 -8.67 14.27
CA ASN A 289 -3.61 -9.29 15.22
C ASN A 289 -2.65 -10.29 14.57
N MET A 290 -2.28 -10.10 13.31
CA MET A 290 -1.20 -10.84 12.71
C MET A 290 0.14 -10.42 13.33
N ASP A 291 1.11 -11.34 13.41
CA ASP A 291 2.40 -11.08 14.06
C ASP A 291 3.24 -10.08 13.26
N TYR A 292 3.14 -10.13 11.93
CA TYR A 292 3.85 -9.23 11.02
C TYR A 292 2.97 -8.84 9.83
N ALA A 293 3.10 -7.59 9.41
CA ALA A 293 2.65 -7.14 8.10
C ALA A 293 3.87 -6.94 7.20
N PHE A 294 3.78 -7.50 5.99
CA PHE A 294 4.77 -7.33 4.94
C PHE A 294 4.07 -6.81 3.69
N PRO A 295 3.69 -5.53 3.64
CA PRO A 295 2.94 -4.98 2.51
C PRO A 295 3.78 -5.07 1.23
N ILE A 296 3.30 -5.87 0.27
CA ILE A 296 3.96 -6.07 -1.03
C ILE A 296 3.15 -5.33 -2.09
N GLY A 297 3.83 -4.52 -2.89
CA GLY A 297 3.22 -3.88 -4.05
C GLY A 297 2.57 -2.51 -3.80
N TYR A 298 2.81 -1.94 -2.64
CA TYR A 298 2.40 -0.59 -2.28
C TYR A 298 3.66 0.29 -2.08
N SER A 299 4.34 0.55 -3.15
CA SER A 299 5.46 1.51 -3.21
C SER A 299 5.12 2.65 -4.16
#